data_a262e6c3a36feecddb365afceb5fc065
#
_entry.id   a262e6c3a36feecddb365afceb5fc065
#
_cell.length_a   1.000
_cell.length_b   1.000
_cell.length_c   1.000
_cell.angle_alpha   90.00
_cell.angle_beta   90.00
_cell.angle_gamma   90.00
#
_symmetry.space_group_name_H-M   'P 1'
#
loop_
_entity.id
_entity.type
_entity.pdbx_description
1 polymer ?
#
loop_
_entity_poly.entity_id
_entity_poly.type
_entity_poly.pdbx_seq_one_letter_code
_entity_poly.pdbx_strand_id
1 'polypeptide(L)'
;DPPADAPQKFQLLRPLDFAAVTDHAEALGEGYICRNPGAFAGHDSRACDTFRGGGFEGIRVFNQINADLTPERREAVCGSGNKDCIAADKIVWQQIIQAAETADDKTEACRFSSFVGLEYTRSPDAKHTHRNLIFRNTNVPDLPPSHHMFPFPYQLFGHLEEACRSGRDTCDVIVIPHNANISGGNMFNPREIENMSDASRYAAYALRRSYERLYEIAQHKGFSECLNRVTDILGDVDELCDIEKRREFGNQELDFALNRLVPKIGTTNTPECNEDHRDPKTGFYNGGCLSSRDFARGALLEGIRVKNKHGVNPYE
;
A
#
# COMPACT_ATOMS: atom_id res chain seq x y z
N ASP A 1 21.73 8.39 3.27
CA ASP A 1 22.94 8.46 4.08
C ASP A 1 23.27 9.94 4.32
N PRO A 2 23.70 10.33 5.53
CA PRO A 2 24.19 11.67 5.77
C PRO A 2 25.40 11.93 4.87
N PRO A 3 25.67 13.20 4.48
CA PRO A 3 26.88 13.53 3.74
C PRO A 3 28.13 12.94 4.40
N ALA A 4 29.11 12.54 3.61
CA ALA A 4 30.32 11.88 4.11
C ALA A 4 31.13 12.74 5.13
N ASP A 5 30.86 14.03 5.16
CA ASP A 5 31.44 15.05 6.05
C ASP A 5 30.51 15.44 7.20
N ALA A 6 29.36 14.77 7.37
CA ALA A 6 28.46 15.06 8.47
C ALA A 6 29.11 14.71 9.83
N PRO A 7 29.24 15.65 10.75
CA PRO A 7 30.00 15.45 11.98
C PRO A 7 29.29 14.58 13.02
N GLN A 8 28.05 14.16 12.78
CA GLN A 8 27.26 13.41 13.76
C GLN A 8 26.56 12.21 13.11
N LYS A 9 26.70 11.04 13.76
CA LYS A 9 25.82 9.88 13.50
C LYS A 9 24.46 10.18 14.12
N PHE A 10 23.41 10.13 13.31
CA PHE A 10 22.05 10.15 13.83
C PHE A 10 21.79 8.84 14.56
N GLN A 11 21.38 8.94 15.80
CA GLN A 11 21.04 7.81 16.66
C GLN A 11 19.74 8.11 17.39
N LEU A 12 18.88 7.11 17.49
CA LEU A 12 17.69 7.21 18.33
C LEU A 12 18.10 7.40 19.80
N LEU A 13 17.39 8.26 20.51
CA LEU A 13 17.60 8.49 21.95
C LEU A 13 17.25 7.24 22.77
N ARG A 14 16.34 6.45 22.29
CA ARG A 14 15.92 5.16 22.85
C ARG A 14 15.97 4.08 21.77
N PRO A 15 16.45 2.87 22.06
CA PRO A 15 16.36 1.74 21.14
C PRO A 15 14.90 1.42 20.82
N LEU A 16 14.66 0.89 19.63
CA LEU A 16 13.35 0.32 19.27
C LEU A 16 13.19 -1.05 19.94
N ASP A 17 11.96 -1.36 20.35
CA ASP A 17 11.62 -2.68 20.88
C ASP A 17 11.35 -3.66 19.73
N PHE A 18 10.86 -3.17 18.61
CA PHE A 18 10.62 -3.95 17.39
C PHE A 18 10.67 -3.10 16.12
N ALA A 19 10.80 -3.75 14.97
CA ALA A 19 10.67 -3.13 13.65
C ALA A 19 10.21 -4.13 12.58
N ALA A 20 9.65 -3.61 11.50
CA ALA A 20 9.46 -4.30 10.23
C ALA A 20 9.89 -3.37 9.10
N VAL A 21 10.71 -3.87 8.19
CA VAL A 21 11.01 -3.16 6.93
C VAL A 21 9.96 -3.58 5.92
N THR A 22 9.30 -2.59 5.30
CA THR A 22 8.17 -2.82 4.38
C THR A 22 8.50 -2.26 3.00
N ASP A 23 9.37 -2.96 2.27
CA ASP A 23 9.72 -2.60 0.89
C ASP A 23 8.51 -2.77 -0.05
N HIS A 24 8.42 -1.91 -1.08
CA HIS A 24 7.41 -2.03 -2.14
C HIS A 24 7.54 -3.38 -2.87
N ALA A 25 6.47 -4.19 -2.84
CA ALA A 25 6.50 -5.56 -3.37
C ALA A 25 6.47 -5.64 -4.90
N GLU A 26 6.01 -4.60 -5.58
CA GLU A 26 5.58 -4.68 -6.98
C GLU A 26 6.70 -4.84 -8.00
N ALA A 27 7.88 -4.37 -7.70
CA ALA A 27 9.01 -4.40 -8.64
C ALA A 27 10.27 -5.03 -8.05
N LEU A 28 10.15 -5.91 -7.07
CA LEU A 28 11.28 -6.59 -6.44
C LEU A 28 12.09 -7.38 -7.45
N GLY A 29 11.43 -8.20 -8.27
CA GLY A 29 12.08 -9.03 -9.29
C GLY A 29 12.71 -8.20 -10.39
N GLU A 30 12.02 -7.20 -10.91
CA GLU A 30 12.54 -6.28 -11.93
C GLU A 30 13.77 -5.53 -11.41
N GLY A 31 13.69 -5.02 -10.19
CA GLY A 31 14.80 -4.32 -9.54
C GLY A 31 16.02 -5.22 -9.36
N TYR A 32 15.80 -6.48 -8.97
CA TYR A 32 16.86 -7.47 -8.85
C TYR A 32 17.50 -7.79 -10.20
N ILE A 33 16.69 -8.10 -11.22
CA ILE A 33 17.18 -8.40 -12.58
C ILE A 33 18.04 -7.24 -13.10
N CYS A 34 17.55 -6.01 -12.97
CA CYS A 34 18.27 -4.84 -13.48
C CYS A 34 19.58 -4.54 -12.75
N ARG A 35 19.76 -4.98 -11.51
CA ARG A 35 20.98 -4.73 -10.72
C ARG A 35 22.00 -5.86 -10.78
N ASN A 36 21.60 -7.06 -11.25
CA ASN A 36 22.46 -8.25 -11.19
C ASN A 36 22.80 -8.76 -12.60
N PRO A 37 23.93 -8.30 -13.17
CA PRO A 37 24.34 -8.70 -14.51
C PRO A 37 24.57 -10.22 -14.59
N GLY A 38 24.14 -10.82 -15.69
CA GLY A 38 24.32 -12.25 -15.97
C GLY A 38 23.36 -13.19 -15.23
N ALA A 39 22.53 -12.69 -14.29
CA ALA A 39 21.58 -13.53 -13.60
C ALA A 39 20.34 -13.86 -14.48
N PHE A 40 19.88 -12.89 -15.28
CA PHE A 40 18.73 -13.02 -16.16
C PHE A 40 18.93 -12.22 -17.46
N ALA A 41 18.36 -12.71 -18.55
CA ALA A 41 18.46 -12.06 -19.89
C ALA A 41 17.86 -10.64 -19.92
N GLY A 42 16.85 -10.37 -19.12
CA GLY A 42 16.20 -9.06 -19.02
C GLY A 42 17.07 -7.93 -18.48
N HIS A 43 18.24 -8.24 -17.89
CA HIS A 43 19.21 -7.26 -17.39
C HIS A 43 19.63 -6.25 -18.48
N ASP A 44 19.82 -6.69 -19.72
CA ASP A 44 20.30 -5.87 -20.83
C ASP A 44 19.15 -5.18 -21.60
N SER A 45 17.92 -5.20 -21.04
CA SER A 45 16.78 -4.51 -21.62
C SER A 45 16.90 -2.99 -21.46
N ARG A 46 16.30 -2.24 -22.41
CA ARG A 46 16.20 -0.77 -22.32
C ARG A 46 15.55 -0.29 -21.01
N ALA A 47 14.58 -1.04 -20.48
CA ALA A 47 13.93 -0.71 -19.23
C ALA A 47 14.93 -0.76 -18.06
N CYS A 48 15.77 -1.79 -18.00
CA CYS A 48 16.82 -1.90 -17.01
C CYS A 48 17.92 -0.84 -17.19
N ASP A 49 18.28 -0.47 -18.43
CA ASP A 49 19.20 0.66 -18.68
C ASP A 49 18.64 1.96 -18.12
N THR A 50 17.36 2.24 -18.38
CA THR A 50 16.68 3.42 -17.83
C THR A 50 16.64 3.39 -16.30
N PHE A 51 16.34 2.24 -15.71
CA PHE A 51 16.32 2.05 -14.25
C PHE A 51 17.71 2.32 -13.64
N ARG A 52 18.77 1.76 -14.21
CA ARG A 52 20.17 1.98 -13.75
C ARG A 52 20.62 3.43 -13.96
N GLY A 53 20.11 4.11 -14.97
CA GLY A 53 20.35 5.55 -15.19
C GLY A 53 19.86 6.41 -14.05
N GLY A 54 18.96 5.91 -13.22
CA GLY A 54 18.43 6.60 -12.05
C GLY A 54 17.56 7.81 -12.38
N GLY A 55 17.46 8.73 -11.41
CA GLY A 55 16.64 9.93 -11.55
C GLY A 55 15.14 9.62 -11.70
N PHE A 56 14.40 10.60 -12.16
CA PHE A 56 12.94 10.50 -12.32
C PHE A 56 12.51 9.38 -13.27
N GLU A 57 13.18 9.25 -14.41
CA GLU A 57 12.85 8.23 -15.41
C GLU A 57 13.15 6.82 -14.92
N GLY A 58 14.23 6.62 -14.17
CA GLY A 58 14.56 5.35 -13.55
C GLY A 58 13.51 4.90 -12.53
N ILE A 59 13.00 5.84 -11.73
CA ILE A 59 11.90 5.57 -10.80
C ILE A 59 10.62 5.27 -11.57
N ARG A 60 10.31 6.05 -12.59
CA ARG A 60 9.07 5.95 -13.37
C ARG A 60 8.92 4.62 -14.10
N VAL A 61 10.02 4.03 -14.52
CA VAL A 61 10.04 2.81 -15.36
C VAL A 61 9.25 1.65 -14.77
N PHE A 62 9.28 1.49 -13.44
CA PHE A 62 8.53 0.42 -12.76
C PHE A 62 7.33 0.93 -11.93
N ASN A 63 7.24 2.22 -11.65
CA ASN A 63 6.09 2.79 -10.95
C ASN A 63 4.78 2.68 -11.72
N GLN A 64 4.82 2.44 -13.02
CA GLN A 64 3.61 2.16 -13.80
C GLN A 64 2.85 0.93 -13.30
N ILE A 65 3.57 -0.07 -12.76
CA ILE A 65 2.93 -1.25 -12.15
C ILE A 65 2.00 -0.84 -10.99
N ASN A 66 2.38 0.18 -10.23
CA ASN A 66 1.58 0.65 -9.10
C ASN A 66 0.40 1.52 -9.55
N ALA A 67 0.52 2.18 -10.70
CA ALA A 67 -0.44 3.16 -11.20
C ALA A 67 -1.59 2.55 -12.00
N ASP A 68 -1.45 1.34 -12.51
CA ASP A 68 -2.48 0.65 -13.29
C ASP A 68 -3.45 -0.12 -12.36
N LEU A 69 -4.74 -0.18 -12.74
CA LEU A 69 -5.73 -1.00 -12.01
C LEU A 69 -5.45 -2.49 -12.12
N THR A 70 -5.00 -2.92 -13.30
CA THR A 70 -4.63 -4.30 -13.62
C THR A 70 -3.23 -4.30 -14.21
N PRO A 71 -2.19 -4.21 -13.38
CA PRO A 71 -0.84 -4.01 -13.86
C PRO A 71 -0.27 -5.23 -14.57
N GLU A 72 0.48 -4.97 -15.63
CA GLU A 72 1.23 -5.99 -16.34
C GLU A 72 2.74 -5.74 -16.21
N ARG A 73 3.49 -6.82 -16.03
CA ARG A 73 4.95 -6.78 -16.02
C ARG A 73 5.52 -6.67 -17.44
N ARG A 74 6.70 -6.09 -17.56
CA ARG A 74 7.38 -5.91 -18.86
C ARG A 74 8.03 -7.23 -19.30
N GLU A 75 7.53 -7.85 -20.36
CA GLU A 75 8.09 -9.09 -20.90
C GLU A 75 9.58 -8.97 -21.25
N ALA A 76 10.01 -7.79 -21.73
CA ALA A 76 11.42 -7.54 -22.03
C ALA A 76 12.37 -7.67 -20.81
N VAL A 77 11.84 -7.52 -19.59
CA VAL A 77 12.59 -7.70 -18.34
C VAL A 77 12.30 -9.08 -17.75
N CYS A 78 11.02 -9.46 -17.72
CA CYS A 78 10.51 -10.60 -16.96
C CYS A 78 10.51 -11.92 -17.75
N GLY A 79 10.77 -11.87 -19.06
CA GLY A 79 10.64 -13.03 -19.94
C GLY A 79 9.18 -13.44 -20.14
N SER A 80 8.98 -14.38 -21.07
CA SER A 80 7.64 -14.89 -21.38
C SER A 80 6.97 -15.50 -20.16
N GLY A 81 5.73 -15.11 -19.89
CA GLY A 81 4.97 -15.54 -18.72
C GLY A 81 5.53 -15.04 -17.38
N ASN A 82 6.32 -13.97 -17.39
CA ASN A 82 6.94 -13.37 -16.20
C ASN A 82 7.88 -14.28 -15.39
N LYS A 83 8.32 -15.39 -15.98
CA LYS A 83 9.08 -16.45 -15.27
C LYS A 83 10.35 -15.96 -14.60
N ASP A 84 11.07 -15.02 -15.24
CA ASP A 84 12.34 -14.50 -14.73
C ASP A 84 12.09 -13.56 -13.53
N CYS A 85 11.06 -12.71 -13.60
CA CYS A 85 10.67 -11.88 -12.47
C CYS A 85 10.13 -12.70 -11.30
N ILE A 86 9.35 -13.75 -11.55
CA ILE A 86 8.87 -14.67 -10.49
C ILE A 86 10.06 -15.36 -9.80
N ALA A 87 11.05 -15.78 -10.55
CA ALA A 87 12.27 -16.37 -9.97
C ALA A 87 13.08 -15.34 -9.17
N ALA A 88 13.19 -14.12 -9.67
CA ALA A 88 13.87 -13.03 -8.99
C ALA A 88 13.12 -12.56 -7.74
N ASP A 89 11.78 -12.50 -7.77
CA ASP A 89 10.94 -12.21 -6.60
C ASP A 89 11.23 -13.20 -5.45
N LYS A 90 11.34 -14.49 -5.77
CA LYS A 90 11.68 -15.51 -4.75
C LYS A 90 13.03 -15.25 -4.12
N ILE A 91 14.02 -14.87 -4.92
CA ILE A 91 15.38 -14.57 -4.41
C ILE A 91 15.31 -13.39 -3.44
N VAL A 92 14.70 -12.28 -3.86
CA VAL A 92 14.58 -11.08 -3.01
C VAL A 92 13.74 -11.35 -1.78
N TRP A 93 12.64 -12.10 -1.92
CA TRP A 93 11.80 -12.46 -0.79
C TRP A 93 12.57 -13.26 0.28
N GLN A 94 13.39 -14.23 -0.14
CA GLN A 94 14.26 -14.95 0.79
C GLN A 94 15.31 -14.04 1.45
N GLN A 95 15.83 -13.04 0.74
CA GLN A 95 16.74 -12.05 1.32
C GLN A 95 16.04 -11.18 2.38
N ILE A 96 14.81 -10.75 2.14
CA ILE A 96 13.99 -10.00 3.11
C ILE A 96 13.73 -10.85 4.37
N ILE A 97 13.30 -12.10 4.18
CA ILE A 97 13.08 -13.04 5.30
C ILE A 97 14.36 -13.23 6.11
N GLN A 98 15.48 -13.50 5.44
CA GLN A 98 16.77 -13.70 6.10
C GLN A 98 17.25 -12.44 6.83
N ALA A 99 17.04 -11.26 6.28
CA ALA A 99 17.39 -10.00 6.92
C ALA A 99 16.59 -9.78 8.21
N ALA A 100 15.28 -10.03 8.18
CA ALA A 100 14.45 -9.96 9.38
C ALA A 100 14.91 -10.97 10.45
N GLU A 101 15.13 -12.23 10.07
CA GLU A 101 15.62 -13.27 10.97
C GLU A 101 16.98 -12.95 11.59
N THR A 102 17.87 -12.35 10.82
CA THR A 102 19.21 -11.98 11.30
C THR A 102 19.17 -10.83 12.30
N ALA A 103 18.21 -9.92 12.14
CA ALA A 103 18.06 -8.77 13.03
C ALA A 103 17.30 -9.11 14.32
N ASP A 104 16.53 -10.19 14.35
CA ASP A 104 15.72 -10.61 15.49
C ASP A 104 16.58 -11.14 16.65
N ASP A 105 16.37 -10.60 17.87
CA ASP A 105 17.05 -11.08 19.09
C ASP A 105 16.30 -12.30 19.65
N LYS A 106 16.75 -13.49 19.25
CA LYS A 106 16.19 -14.78 19.68
C LYS A 106 16.72 -15.26 21.04
N THR A 107 17.49 -14.44 21.74
CA THR A 107 17.96 -14.78 23.10
C THR A 107 16.83 -14.63 24.11
N GLU A 108 17.01 -15.19 25.31
CA GLU A 108 16.04 -15.01 26.41
C GLU A 108 15.83 -13.52 26.79
N ALA A 109 16.79 -12.65 26.47
CA ALA A 109 16.70 -11.23 26.73
C ALA A 109 15.67 -10.53 25.83
N CYS A 110 15.40 -11.04 24.64
CA CYS A 110 14.42 -10.55 23.67
C CYS A 110 14.38 -9.01 23.57
N ARG A 111 15.55 -8.40 23.33
CA ARG A 111 15.68 -6.93 23.37
C ARG A 111 15.16 -6.24 22.14
N PHE A 112 15.01 -6.96 21.04
CA PHE A 112 14.54 -6.44 19.78
C PHE A 112 13.86 -7.53 18.98
N SER A 113 12.66 -7.25 18.47
CA SER A 113 11.96 -8.15 17.55
C SER A 113 11.96 -7.57 16.13
N SER A 114 12.34 -8.40 15.15
CA SER A 114 12.30 -8.05 13.74
C SER A 114 11.26 -8.90 13.01
N PHE A 115 10.29 -8.24 12.37
CA PHE A 115 9.24 -8.92 11.63
C PHE A 115 9.51 -8.90 10.14
N VAL A 116 9.16 -9.99 9.45
CA VAL A 116 9.10 -10.02 7.99
C VAL A 116 7.96 -9.11 7.53
N GLY A 117 8.27 -8.18 6.64
CA GLY A 117 7.29 -7.22 6.15
C GLY A 117 7.44 -6.91 4.67
N LEU A 118 6.42 -6.36 4.08
CA LEU A 118 6.42 -5.77 2.75
C LEU A 118 5.28 -4.76 2.62
N GLU A 119 5.36 -3.89 1.63
CA GLU A 119 4.27 -2.99 1.26
C GLU A 119 3.58 -3.45 -0.03
N TYR A 120 2.27 -3.69 0.06
CA TYR A 120 1.39 -3.80 -1.09
C TYR A 120 1.06 -2.39 -1.58
N THR A 121 1.71 -1.96 -2.67
CA THR A 121 1.72 -0.58 -3.17
C THR A 121 0.78 -0.39 -4.34
N ARG A 122 -0.49 -0.35 -4.08
CA ARG A 122 -1.51 -0.09 -5.11
C ARG A 122 -1.81 1.39 -5.19
N SER A 123 -1.55 2.03 -6.36
CA SER A 123 -1.77 3.47 -6.58
C SER A 123 -2.43 3.80 -7.92
N PRO A 124 -3.54 3.16 -8.32
CA PRO A 124 -4.17 3.45 -9.60
C PRO A 124 -4.49 4.93 -9.74
N ASP A 125 -4.12 5.52 -10.88
CA ASP A 125 -4.30 6.95 -11.16
C ASP A 125 -3.73 7.84 -10.02
N ALA A 126 -2.53 7.45 -9.50
CA ALA A 126 -1.83 8.10 -8.40
C ALA A 126 -2.62 8.21 -7.08
N LYS A 127 -3.64 7.37 -6.87
CA LYS A 127 -4.42 7.31 -5.63
C LYS A 127 -3.92 6.20 -4.73
N HIS A 128 -3.38 6.58 -3.59
CA HIS A 128 -2.74 5.66 -2.67
C HIS A 128 -3.75 4.76 -1.96
N THR A 129 -3.65 3.47 -2.21
CA THR A 129 -4.38 2.44 -1.46
C THR A 129 -3.39 1.41 -0.91
N HIS A 130 -2.29 1.89 -0.37
CA HIS A 130 -1.16 1.11 0.12
C HIS A 130 -1.46 0.42 1.44
N ARG A 131 -0.82 -0.72 1.65
CA ARG A 131 -0.94 -1.53 2.87
C ARG A 131 0.39 -2.15 3.24
N ASN A 132 0.81 -2.00 4.48
CA ASN A 132 1.91 -2.78 5.01
C ASN A 132 1.41 -4.15 5.44
N LEU A 133 2.06 -5.21 4.99
CA LEU A 133 1.86 -6.57 5.44
C LEU A 133 2.99 -6.92 6.41
N ILE A 134 2.64 -7.28 7.65
CA ILE A 134 3.61 -7.65 8.68
C ILE A 134 3.28 -9.06 9.15
N PHE A 135 4.19 -9.99 8.86
CA PHE A 135 4.03 -11.39 9.19
C PHE A 135 4.55 -11.69 10.59
N ARG A 136 3.87 -12.57 11.28
CA ARG A 136 4.20 -12.97 12.65
C ARG A 136 5.56 -13.68 12.78
N ASN A 137 5.96 -14.40 11.73
CA ASN A 137 7.19 -15.19 11.69
C ASN A 137 7.63 -15.41 10.23
N THR A 138 8.63 -16.25 10.00
CA THR A 138 9.19 -16.58 8.69
C THR A 138 8.40 -17.63 7.89
N ASN A 139 7.35 -18.21 8.45
CA ASN A 139 6.47 -19.11 7.73
C ASN A 139 5.46 -18.30 6.89
N VAL A 140 5.91 -17.74 5.79
CA VAL A 140 5.22 -16.80 4.93
C VAL A 140 4.89 -17.42 3.57
N PRO A 141 4.01 -16.83 2.74
CA PRO A 141 3.78 -17.28 1.37
C PRO A 141 5.09 -17.38 0.55
N ASP A 142 5.13 -18.29 -0.44
CA ASP A 142 6.32 -18.56 -1.25
C ASP A 142 6.77 -17.38 -2.13
N LEU A 143 5.83 -16.49 -2.43
CA LEU A 143 6.06 -15.26 -3.20
C LEU A 143 5.58 -14.05 -2.40
N PRO A 144 6.22 -12.89 -2.55
CA PRO A 144 5.77 -11.66 -1.91
C PRO A 144 4.42 -11.23 -2.51
N PRO A 145 3.32 -11.17 -1.72
CA PRO A 145 2.04 -10.71 -2.23
C PRO A 145 2.11 -9.26 -2.70
N SER A 146 1.71 -9.00 -3.96
CA SER A 146 1.87 -7.69 -4.59
C SER A 146 0.68 -7.30 -5.44
N HIS A 147 0.57 -6.00 -5.78
CA HIS A 147 -0.53 -5.47 -6.56
C HIS A 147 -0.63 -6.10 -7.97
N HIS A 148 0.49 -6.43 -8.61
CA HIS A 148 0.43 -7.08 -9.93
C HIS A 148 -0.09 -8.51 -9.88
N MET A 149 0.06 -9.21 -8.74
CA MET A 149 -0.50 -10.55 -8.54
C MET A 149 -1.98 -10.49 -8.13
N PHE A 150 -2.30 -9.53 -7.28
CA PHE A 150 -3.64 -9.34 -6.71
C PHE A 150 -4.08 -7.88 -6.92
N PRO A 151 -4.66 -7.53 -8.09
CA PRO A 151 -5.03 -6.16 -8.42
C PRO A 151 -6.01 -5.50 -7.44
N PHE A 152 -6.79 -6.27 -6.71
CA PHE A 152 -7.75 -5.75 -5.74
C PHE A 152 -7.49 -6.28 -4.33
N PRO A 153 -7.75 -5.47 -3.27
CA PRO A 153 -7.53 -5.88 -1.89
C PRO A 153 -8.26 -7.16 -1.47
N TYR A 154 -9.46 -7.40 -1.98
CA TYR A 154 -10.19 -8.63 -1.67
C TYR A 154 -9.50 -9.90 -2.21
N GLN A 155 -8.80 -9.80 -3.34
CA GLN A 155 -7.99 -10.90 -3.89
C GLN A 155 -6.74 -11.14 -3.02
N LEU A 156 -6.09 -10.06 -2.58
CA LEU A 156 -4.98 -10.13 -1.63
C LEU A 156 -5.41 -10.87 -0.35
N PHE A 157 -6.54 -10.46 0.26
CA PHE A 157 -7.02 -11.10 1.49
C PHE A 157 -7.40 -12.57 1.27
N GLY A 158 -8.03 -12.91 0.14
CA GLY A 158 -8.32 -14.30 -0.24
C GLY A 158 -7.04 -15.13 -0.34
N HIS A 159 -6.00 -14.59 -1.00
CA HIS A 159 -4.71 -15.26 -1.10
C HIS A 159 -4.03 -15.43 0.28
N LEU A 160 -4.04 -14.41 1.12
CA LEU A 160 -3.47 -14.49 2.47
C LEU A 160 -4.21 -15.52 3.33
N GLU A 161 -5.52 -15.67 3.16
CA GLU A 161 -6.28 -16.72 3.82
C GLU A 161 -5.82 -18.11 3.36
N GLU A 162 -5.72 -18.35 2.06
CA GLU A 162 -5.35 -19.64 1.49
C GLU A 162 -3.87 -19.99 1.68
N ALA A 163 -2.97 -19.05 1.41
CA ALA A 163 -1.53 -19.31 1.39
C ALA A 163 -0.85 -19.08 2.76
N CYS A 164 -1.52 -18.46 3.72
CA CYS A 164 -1.01 -18.20 5.06
C CYS A 164 -1.92 -18.82 6.13
N ARG A 165 -3.00 -18.18 6.54
CA ARG A 165 -3.77 -18.60 7.73
C ARG A 165 -4.34 -20.01 7.66
N SER A 166 -4.93 -20.40 6.53
CA SER A 166 -5.49 -21.73 6.33
C SER A 166 -4.53 -22.72 5.68
N GLY A 167 -3.56 -22.22 4.92
CA GLY A 167 -2.64 -23.02 4.13
C GLY A 167 -1.33 -23.37 4.80
N ARG A 168 -0.96 -22.64 5.88
CA ARG A 168 0.32 -22.84 6.58
C ARG A 168 0.12 -22.81 8.10
N ASP A 169 0.63 -23.82 8.73
CA ASP A 169 0.65 -23.88 10.19
C ASP A 169 1.49 -22.72 10.75
N THR A 170 0.97 -22.04 11.77
CA THR A 170 1.60 -20.87 12.42
C THR A 170 1.76 -19.59 11.59
N CYS A 171 1.45 -19.58 10.30
CA CYS A 171 1.47 -18.34 9.51
C CYS A 171 0.32 -17.42 9.94
N ASP A 172 0.67 -16.18 10.26
CA ASP A 172 -0.30 -15.11 10.51
C ASP A 172 0.29 -13.77 10.04
N VAL A 173 -0.60 -12.86 9.64
CA VAL A 173 -0.23 -11.56 9.08
C VAL A 173 -1.26 -10.51 9.48
N ILE A 174 -0.79 -9.32 9.83
CA ILE A 174 -1.62 -8.12 9.92
C ILE A 174 -1.39 -7.24 8.69
N VAL A 175 -2.45 -6.59 8.23
CA VAL A 175 -2.43 -5.69 7.10
C VAL A 175 -2.81 -4.30 7.58
N ILE A 176 -1.92 -3.32 7.39
CA ILE A 176 -2.06 -1.97 7.93
C ILE A 176 -2.19 -0.97 6.78
N PRO A 177 -3.40 -0.49 6.46
CA PRO A 177 -3.59 0.61 5.52
C PRO A 177 -2.89 1.87 5.99
N HIS A 178 -2.31 2.63 5.05
CA HIS A 178 -1.68 3.91 5.33
C HIS A 178 -1.87 4.90 4.18
N ASN A 179 -1.69 6.21 4.44
CA ASN A 179 -1.86 7.28 3.45
C ASN A 179 -3.26 7.38 2.85
N ALA A 180 -4.32 7.04 3.56
CA ALA A 180 -5.67 7.14 3.02
C ALA A 180 -6.05 8.58 2.66
N ASN A 181 -5.47 9.59 3.32
CA ASN A 181 -5.68 11.02 3.04
C ASN A 181 -5.38 11.43 1.59
N ILE A 182 -4.72 10.59 0.81
CA ILE A 182 -4.43 10.80 -0.62
C ILE A 182 -4.98 9.65 -1.48
N SER A 183 -6.01 8.95 -1.02
CA SER A 183 -6.61 7.83 -1.75
C SER A 183 -7.76 8.23 -2.68
N GLY A 184 -8.30 9.46 -2.57
CA GLY A 184 -9.48 9.87 -3.32
C GLY A 184 -10.71 9.00 -2.99
N GLY A 185 -10.86 8.58 -1.74
CA GLY A 185 -11.96 7.73 -1.27
C GLY A 185 -11.83 6.25 -1.56
N ASN A 186 -10.70 5.81 -2.16
CA ASN A 186 -10.56 4.43 -2.61
C ASN A 186 -9.99 3.47 -1.55
N MET A 187 -9.29 3.97 -0.52
CA MET A 187 -8.75 3.12 0.54
C MET A 187 -9.86 2.34 1.25
N PHE A 188 -10.96 3.00 1.60
CA PHE A 188 -12.09 2.43 2.30
C PHE A 188 -13.37 2.46 1.44
N ASN A 189 -13.24 2.05 0.16
CA ASN A 189 -14.34 2.04 -0.80
C ASN A 189 -15.07 0.68 -0.79
N PRO A 190 -16.30 0.58 -0.25
CA PRO A 190 -17.05 -0.67 -0.26
C PRO A 190 -17.53 -1.06 -1.66
N ARG A 191 -17.59 -0.10 -2.60
CA ARG A 191 -18.16 -0.31 -3.94
C ARG A 191 -17.23 -1.07 -4.89
N GLU A 192 -15.95 -1.25 -4.55
CA GLU A 192 -15.04 -2.10 -5.34
C GLU A 192 -15.57 -3.53 -5.51
N ILE A 193 -16.41 -4.00 -4.60
CA ILE A 193 -16.98 -5.35 -4.60
C ILE A 193 -18.52 -5.35 -4.72
N GLU A 194 -19.13 -4.23 -5.11
CA GLU A 194 -20.58 -4.08 -5.19
C GLU A 194 -21.23 -5.07 -6.19
N ASN A 195 -20.50 -5.42 -7.25
CA ASN A 195 -20.98 -6.35 -8.29
C ASN A 195 -20.87 -7.83 -7.91
N MET A 196 -20.35 -8.15 -6.73
CA MET A 196 -20.28 -9.51 -6.22
C MET A 196 -21.65 -9.99 -5.71
N SER A 197 -21.84 -11.31 -5.66
CA SER A 197 -22.97 -11.90 -4.94
C SER A 197 -22.94 -11.49 -3.45
N ASP A 198 -24.10 -11.51 -2.79
CA ASP A 198 -24.17 -11.14 -1.36
C ASP A 198 -23.27 -12.02 -0.49
N ALA A 199 -23.21 -13.31 -0.77
CA ALA A 199 -22.34 -14.24 -0.04
C ALA A 199 -20.85 -13.93 -0.24
N SER A 200 -20.43 -13.67 -1.49
CA SER A 200 -19.03 -13.32 -1.81
C SER A 200 -18.64 -11.98 -1.22
N ARG A 201 -19.56 -11.02 -1.26
CA ARG A 201 -19.36 -9.68 -0.66
C ARG A 201 -19.23 -9.76 0.85
N TYR A 202 -20.11 -10.52 1.51
CA TYR A 202 -20.01 -10.75 2.96
C TYR A 202 -18.66 -11.37 3.34
N ALA A 203 -18.24 -12.43 2.61
CA ALA A 203 -16.96 -13.09 2.84
C ALA A 203 -15.77 -12.13 2.65
N ALA A 204 -15.78 -11.31 1.58
CA ALA A 204 -14.73 -10.31 1.32
C ALA A 204 -14.64 -9.25 2.44
N TYR A 205 -15.77 -8.77 2.95
CA TYR A 205 -15.79 -7.83 4.07
C TYR A 205 -15.32 -8.48 5.38
N ALA A 206 -15.72 -9.72 5.63
CA ALA A 206 -15.29 -10.46 6.82
C ALA A 206 -13.78 -10.71 6.81
N LEU A 207 -13.21 -11.06 5.66
CA LEU A 207 -11.76 -11.19 5.49
C LEU A 207 -11.04 -9.86 5.72
N ARG A 208 -11.50 -8.80 5.09
CA ARG A 208 -10.93 -7.46 5.29
C ARG A 208 -10.88 -7.08 6.77
N ARG A 209 -11.98 -7.22 7.48
CA ARG A 209 -12.08 -6.99 8.93
C ARG A 209 -11.05 -7.82 9.73
N SER A 210 -10.81 -9.06 9.31
CA SER A 210 -9.88 -9.96 10.03
C SER A 210 -8.41 -9.59 9.84
N TYR A 211 -8.07 -8.90 8.74
CA TYR A 211 -6.72 -8.50 8.39
C TYR A 211 -6.39 -7.05 8.73
N GLU A 212 -7.28 -6.09 8.38
CA GLU A 212 -7.09 -4.65 8.60
C GLU A 212 -7.62 -4.22 9.97
N ARG A 213 -6.95 -4.66 11.04
CA ARG A 213 -7.30 -4.31 12.44
C ARG A 213 -6.63 -3.05 12.95
N LEU A 214 -5.61 -2.58 12.24
CA LEU A 214 -4.84 -1.37 12.53
C LEU A 214 -4.88 -0.46 11.32
N TYR A 215 -4.71 0.82 11.58
CA TYR A 215 -4.63 1.85 10.57
C TYR A 215 -3.62 2.92 11.00
N GLU A 216 -2.72 3.31 10.09
CA GLU A 216 -1.77 4.38 10.33
C GLU A 216 -2.42 5.73 10.06
N ILE A 217 -2.64 6.51 11.10
CA ILE A 217 -3.35 7.80 11.01
C ILE A 217 -2.42 9.00 10.75
N ALA A 218 -1.13 8.87 11.00
CA ALA A 218 -0.17 9.98 10.83
C ALA A 218 1.18 9.50 10.33
N GLN A 219 1.73 10.18 9.34
CA GLN A 219 3.08 9.95 8.81
C GLN A 219 3.57 11.17 8.00
N HIS A 220 4.79 11.11 7.42
CA HIS A 220 5.38 12.22 6.65
C HIS A 220 4.55 12.70 5.44
N LYS A 221 3.59 11.89 4.95
CA LYS A 221 2.65 12.28 3.87
C LYS A 221 1.37 12.90 4.41
N GLY A 222 1.29 13.20 5.71
CA GLY A 222 0.20 13.92 6.35
C GLY A 222 -0.68 13.07 7.26
N PHE A 223 -1.73 13.68 7.73
CA PHE A 223 -2.64 13.17 8.73
C PHE A 223 -3.91 12.60 8.08
N SER A 224 -4.33 11.43 8.52
CA SER A 224 -5.44 10.67 7.92
C SER A 224 -6.54 10.31 8.94
N GLU A 225 -6.61 10.97 10.10
CA GLU A 225 -7.69 10.74 11.05
C GLU A 225 -8.98 11.45 10.62
N CYS A 226 -8.88 12.75 10.33
CA CYS A 226 -10.01 13.60 10.00
C CYS A 226 -9.60 14.81 9.17
N LEU A 227 -10.59 15.48 8.59
CA LEU A 227 -10.46 16.78 7.93
C LEU A 227 -11.74 17.59 8.17
N ASN A 228 -11.60 18.83 8.64
CA ASN A 228 -12.72 19.72 8.85
C ASN A 228 -13.52 19.93 7.57
N ARG A 229 -14.83 20.02 7.66
CA ARG A 229 -15.82 20.09 6.58
C ARG A 229 -16.01 18.81 5.75
N VAL A 230 -15.18 17.78 5.97
CA VAL A 230 -15.27 16.51 5.24
C VAL A 230 -15.66 15.36 6.16
N THR A 231 -15.19 15.39 7.40
CA THR A 231 -15.41 14.34 8.39
C THR A 231 -16.09 14.85 9.66
N ASP A 232 -16.79 15.96 9.59
CA ASP A 232 -17.49 16.60 10.71
C ASP A 232 -18.69 15.75 11.16
N ILE A 233 -18.45 14.80 12.05
CA ILE A 233 -19.50 13.89 12.54
C ILE A 233 -20.46 14.59 13.48
N LEU A 234 -19.97 15.57 14.26
CA LEU A 234 -20.74 16.32 15.24
C LEU A 234 -21.14 17.73 14.79
N GLY A 235 -20.76 18.12 13.58
CA GLY A 235 -21.12 19.42 12.98
C GLY A 235 -20.23 20.59 13.36
N ASP A 236 -19.32 20.45 14.30
CA ASP A 236 -18.39 21.49 14.73
C ASP A 236 -16.96 21.26 14.20
N VAL A 237 -16.20 22.35 14.11
CA VAL A 237 -14.78 22.31 13.73
C VAL A 237 -13.99 21.67 14.86
N ASP A 238 -13.18 20.66 14.50
CA ASP A 238 -12.20 20.03 15.40
C ASP A 238 -10.81 20.53 15.06
N GLU A 239 -10.15 21.20 15.98
CA GLU A 239 -8.83 21.79 15.80
C GLU A 239 -7.75 20.75 15.47
N LEU A 240 -7.90 19.51 15.92
CA LEU A 240 -6.99 18.42 15.62
C LEU A 240 -7.05 17.97 14.16
N CYS A 241 -8.16 18.22 13.47
CA CYS A 241 -8.34 17.85 12.07
C CYS A 241 -7.58 18.75 11.09
N ASP A 242 -6.97 19.83 11.53
CA ASP A 242 -6.14 20.71 10.70
C ASP A 242 -4.62 20.47 10.89
N ILE A 243 -4.24 19.51 11.72
CA ILE A 243 -2.82 19.14 11.92
C ILE A 243 -2.29 18.43 10.66
N GLU A 244 -1.17 18.92 10.13
CA GLU A 244 -0.44 18.33 8.98
C GLU A 244 -1.31 17.92 7.79
N LYS A 245 -2.40 18.64 7.54
CA LYS A 245 -3.25 18.39 6.38
C LYS A 245 -2.48 18.59 5.08
N ARG A 246 -2.66 17.67 4.12
CA ARG A 246 -2.06 17.72 2.79
C ARG A 246 -3.04 18.21 1.71
N ARG A 247 -4.32 18.24 2.02
CA ARG A 247 -5.38 18.60 1.07
C ARG A 247 -6.42 19.45 1.78
N GLU A 248 -7.02 20.34 1.03
CA GLU A 248 -8.18 21.16 1.48
C GLU A 248 -9.38 20.89 0.59
N PHE A 249 -10.57 20.98 1.19
CA PHE A 249 -11.82 20.90 0.44
C PHE A 249 -12.05 22.16 -0.38
N GLY A 250 -12.42 22.01 -1.65
CA GLY A 250 -12.74 23.10 -2.56
C GLY A 250 -12.64 22.74 -4.06
N ASN A 251 -12.72 23.73 -4.96
CA ASN A 251 -12.97 23.56 -6.38
C ASN A 251 -11.72 23.53 -7.28
N GLN A 252 -10.52 23.38 -6.76
CA GLN A 252 -9.31 23.24 -7.61
C GLN A 252 -8.94 21.78 -7.74
N GLU A 253 -8.80 21.32 -8.98
CA GLU A 253 -8.27 20.00 -9.27
C GLU A 253 -6.84 19.89 -8.74
N LEU A 254 -6.54 18.78 -8.06
CA LEU A 254 -5.19 18.36 -7.85
C LEU A 254 -4.62 17.97 -9.20
N ASP A 255 -3.70 18.79 -9.71
CA ASP A 255 -2.90 18.45 -10.88
C ASP A 255 -1.93 17.31 -10.50
N PHE A 256 -2.47 16.10 -10.46
CA PHE A 256 -1.70 14.86 -10.49
C PHE A 256 -1.24 14.61 -11.93
N ALA A 257 -0.62 15.60 -12.54
CA ALA A 257 0.09 15.32 -13.76
C ALA A 257 1.03 14.16 -13.47
N LEU A 258 0.92 13.08 -14.21
CA LEU A 258 1.79 11.90 -14.24
C LEU A 258 3.30 12.24 -14.27
N ASN A 259 3.63 13.50 -14.45
CA ASN A 259 4.96 14.07 -14.49
C ASN A 259 5.45 14.65 -13.15
N ARG A 260 4.65 14.61 -12.08
CA ARG A 260 5.05 15.11 -10.76
C ARG A 260 4.69 14.10 -9.71
N LEU A 261 5.65 13.24 -9.38
CA LEU A 261 5.57 12.22 -8.30
C LEU A 261 5.40 12.80 -6.90
N VAL A 262 5.36 14.11 -6.75
CA VAL A 262 5.11 14.77 -5.48
C VAL A 262 3.89 15.65 -5.68
N PRO A 263 2.77 15.40 -4.96
CA PRO A 263 1.70 16.38 -4.88
C PRO A 263 2.35 17.70 -4.51
N LYS A 264 2.03 18.80 -5.19
CA LYS A 264 2.42 20.12 -4.69
C LYS A 264 1.96 20.18 -3.24
N ILE A 265 2.92 20.20 -2.33
CA ILE A 265 2.68 20.46 -0.93
C ILE A 265 2.14 21.87 -0.87
N GLY A 266 0.84 22.03 -0.76
CA GLY A 266 0.17 23.31 -0.76
C GLY A 266 -1.32 23.10 -0.95
N THR A 267 -2.07 23.85 -0.24
CA THR A 267 -3.50 23.97 -0.22
C THR A 267 -4.08 24.03 -1.64
N THR A 268 -4.50 22.89 -2.15
CA THR A 268 -5.28 22.84 -3.36
C THR A 268 -6.72 22.55 -2.98
N ASN A 269 -7.60 23.44 -3.34
CA ASN A 269 -9.02 23.21 -3.24
C ASN A 269 -9.38 21.98 -4.08
N THR A 270 -9.80 20.90 -3.48
CA THR A 270 -10.10 19.63 -4.11
C THR A 270 -11.62 19.39 -4.07
N PRO A 271 -12.26 19.00 -5.19
CA PRO A 271 -13.69 18.70 -5.17
C PRO A 271 -14.01 17.47 -4.34
N GLU A 272 -15.22 17.38 -3.82
CA GLU A 272 -15.72 16.17 -3.17
C GLU A 272 -15.91 15.05 -4.21
N CYS A 273 -15.59 13.81 -3.82
CA CYS A 273 -15.88 12.64 -4.65
C CYS A 273 -17.38 12.41 -4.76
N ASN A 274 -17.88 12.33 -5.98
CA ASN A 274 -19.28 12.02 -6.30
C ASN A 274 -19.35 10.88 -7.34
N GLU A 275 -20.54 10.49 -7.75
CA GLU A 275 -20.76 9.39 -8.70
C GLU A 275 -20.13 9.65 -10.07
N ASP A 276 -19.96 10.90 -10.50
CA ASP A 276 -19.32 11.26 -11.78
C ASP A 276 -17.83 10.93 -11.79
N HIS A 277 -17.22 10.86 -10.61
CA HIS A 277 -15.81 10.44 -10.45
C HIS A 277 -15.64 8.92 -10.37
N ARG A 278 -16.73 8.14 -10.33
CA ARG A 278 -16.71 6.70 -10.13
C ARG A 278 -16.71 5.95 -11.47
N ASP A 279 -15.76 5.03 -11.65
CA ASP A 279 -15.84 4.04 -12.71
C ASP A 279 -16.95 3.02 -12.41
N PRO A 280 -17.98 2.91 -13.26
CA PRO A 280 -19.12 2.02 -13.00
C PRO A 280 -18.75 0.53 -13.04
N LYS A 281 -17.62 0.16 -13.69
CA LYS A 281 -17.20 -1.24 -13.80
C LYS A 281 -16.39 -1.69 -12.58
N THR A 282 -15.54 -0.85 -12.06
CA THR A 282 -14.59 -1.19 -10.99
C THR A 282 -15.01 -0.64 -9.63
N GLY A 283 -15.95 0.30 -9.59
CA GLY A 283 -16.30 1.03 -8.37
C GLY A 283 -15.21 1.99 -7.87
N PHE A 284 -14.11 2.10 -8.60
CA PHE A 284 -12.97 2.94 -8.24
C PHE A 284 -13.26 4.41 -8.58
N TYR A 285 -12.85 5.32 -7.68
CA TYR A 285 -12.98 6.75 -7.94
C TYR A 285 -11.77 7.27 -8.72
N ASN A 286 -12.02 7.76 -9.91
CA ASN A 286 -11.04 8.44 -10.76
C ASN A 286 -11.02 9.94 -10.45
N GLY A 287 -10.01 10.65 -10.96
CA GLY A 287 -9.87 12.09 -10.74
C GLY A 287 -9.34 12.49 -9.37
N GLY A 288 -9.03 13.74 -9.19
CA GLY A 288 -8.41 14.29 -7.98
C GLY A 288 -9.41 14.66 -6.87
N CYS A 289 -10.41 13.86 -6.59
CA CYS A 289 -11.42 14.18 -5.60
C CYS A 289 -11.01 13.86 -4.16
N LEU A 290 -11.73 14.41 -3.19
CA LEU A 290 -11.58 14.21 -1.76
C LEU A 290 -12.84 13.56 -1.20
N SER A 291 -12.68 12.57 -0.34
CA SER A 291 -13.81 11.84 0.27
C SER A 291 -13.66 11.80 1.79
N SER A 292 -14.77 11.73 2.51
CA SER A 292 -14.74 11.40 3.94
C SER A 292 -14.03 10.05 4.21
N ARG A 293 -14.08 9.12 3.24
CA ARG A 293 -13.40 7.83 3.30
C ARG A 293 -11.89 7.91 3.11
N ASP A 294 -11.34 9.08 2.86
CA ASP A 294 -9.89 9.34 2.93
C ASP A 294 -9.38 9.40 4.37
N PHE A 295 -10.29 9.40 5.35
CA PHE A 295 -9.97 9.60 6.75
C PHE A 295 -10.61 8.53 7.63
N ALA A 296 -9.93 8.20 8.75
CA ALA A 296 -10.36 7.17 9.68
C ALA A 296 -11.80 7.37 10.17
N ARG A 297 -12.18 8.60 10.57
CA ARG A 297 -13.54 8.89 11.06
C ARG A 297 -14.61 8.60 10.00
N GLY A 298 -14.36 8.98 8.75
CA GLY A 298 -15.26 8.69 7.64
C GLY A 298 -15.30 7.20 7.28
N ALA A 299 -14.15 6.52 7.34
CA ALA A 299 -14.06 5.07 7.12
C ALA A 299 -14.87 4.28 8.16
N LEU A 300 -14.77 4.64 9.45
CA LEU A 300 -15.57 4.01 10.52
C LEU A 300 -17.07 4.22 10.30
N LEU A 301 -17.50 5.42 9.92
CA LEU A 301 -18.90 5.70 9.58
C LEU A 301 -19.39 4.88 8.39
N GLU A 302 -18.57 4.76 7.35
CA GLU A 302 -18.87 3.92 6.20
C GLU A 302 -18.98 2.44 6.58
N GLY A 303 -18.10 1.96 7.48
CA GLY A 303 -18.18 0.61 8.03
C GLY A 303 -19.52 0.31 8.72
N ILE A 304 -20.05 1.28 9.47
CA ILE A 304 -21.37 1.16 10.09
C ILE A 304 -22.47 1.08 9.02
N ARG A 305 -22.40 1.89 7.96
CA ARG A 305 -23.35 1.84 6.83
C ARG A 305 -23.32 0.48 6.13
N VAL A 306 -22.12 -0.05 5.87
CA VAL A 306 -21.94 -1.38 5.29
C VAL A 306 -22.51 -2.46 6.20
N LYS A 307 -22.26 -2.40 7.52
CA LYS A 307 -22.84 -3.32 8.50
C LYS A 307 -24.36 -3.33 8.47
N ASN A 308 -24.98 -2.16 8.45
CA ASN A 308 -26.44 -2.04 8.40
C ASN A 308 -27.04 -2.60 7.10
N LYS A 309 -26.31 -2.50 5.98
CA LYS A 309 -26.77 -2.98 4.67
C LYS A 309 -26.45 -4.46 4.44
N HIS A 310 -25.30 -4.94 4.89
CA HIS A 310 -24.75 -6.24 4.52
C HIS A 310 -24.43 -7.16 5.71
N GLY A 311 -24.68 -6.73 6.96
CA GLY A 311 -24.52 -7.55 8.15
C GLY A 311 -23.08 -7.65 8.69
N VAL A 312 -22.08 -7.04 8.05
CA VAL A 312 -20.68 -7.06 8.46
C VAL A 312 -20.03 -5.69 8.30
N ASN A 313 -19.25 -5.25 9.29
CA ASN A 313 -18.41 -4.05 9.19
C ASN A 313 -17.01 -4.42 8.73
N PRO A 314 -16.55 -3.96 7.55
CA PRO A 314 -15.22 -4.27 7.05
C PRO A 314 -14.10 -3.45 7.71
N TYR A 315 -14.44 -2.42 8.50
CA TYR A 315 -13.51 -1.45 9.09
C TYR A 315 -13.60 -1.41 10.64
N GLU A 316 -13.96 -2.54 11.25
CA GLU A 316 -14.10 -2.69 12.72
C GLU A 316 -12.90 -3.39 13.34
#